data_a7d983ae5387dff5a4ef73178e119b95
#
_entry.id   a7d983ae5387dff5a4ef73178e119b95
#
_cell.length_a   1.000
_cell.length_b   1.000
_cell.length_c   1.000
_cell.angle_alpha   90.00
_cell.angle_beta   90.00
_cell.angle_gamma   90.00
#
_symmetry.space_group_name_H-M   'P 1'
#
loop_
_entity.id
_entity.type
_entity.pdbx_description
1 polymer ?
#
loop_
_entity_poly.entity_id
_entity_poly.type
_entity_poly.pdbx_seq_one_letter_code
_entity_poly.pdbx_strand_id
1 'polypeptide(L)'
;MKKFKGALMGTLILAAVCAGGEMLCAGRAFAALPEAVMSKWNKLTEMLDEATVLRGKRDRLPESSWLGADKQKTNEKITKILRSAQEILLSADAMKLVDRSEVIKKRLPELYAEIEEYKNKRIGAPEKSFNPFTDTVADCNNKIAKAAKDIKRLNRELADIRDKIAAELRSWGMKLTDQQAEVLFSSVVGDSLLKNAVIFENVKGVTAQIAELMAQNKADTTVARKYYGMYVTLIDVLLDTQYGFIAKIDKEWTPRVKAISEGAGASLKEA
;
A
#
# COMPACT_ATOMS: atom_id res chain seq x y z
N MET A 1 7.35 -34.43 7.26
CA MET A 1 7.85 -33.09 6.86
C MET A 1 6.87 -32.06 7.36
N LYS A 2 7.33 -31.19 8.27
CA LYS A 2 6.49 -30.36 9.17
C LYS A 2 5.93 -29.14 8.45
N LYS A 3 4.61 -28.95 8.60
CA LYS A 3 3.88 -27.74 8.25
C LYS A 3 4.50 -26.53 8.97
N PHE A 4 5.27 -25.71 8.30
CA PHE A 4 5.76 -24.43 8.79
C PHE A 4 4.72 -23.36 8.40
N LYS A 5 3.79 -23.14 9.21
CA LYS A 5 3.33 -22.05 10.05
C LYS A 5 3.49 -20.66 9.39
N GLY A 6 2.50 -20.32 8.55
CA GLY A 6 2.18 -18.93 8.19
C GLY A 6 1.61 -18.11 9.37
N ALA A 7 1.73 -18.61 10.60
CA ALA A 7 1.14 -18.02 11.81
C ALA A 7 1.97 -16.89 12.45
N LEU A 8 3.26 -16.72 12.06
CA LEU A 8 4.14 -15.81 12.80
C LEU A 8 4.02 -14.33 12.34
N MET A 9 3.63 -14.08 11.10
CA MET A 9 3.50 -12.70 10.61
C MET A 9 2.13 -12.09 10.93
N GLY A 10 1.08 -12.90 10.95
CA GLY A 10 -0.26 -12.45 11.36
C GLY A 10 -0.34 -12.08 12.85
N THR A 11 0.45 -12.75 13.69
CA THR A 11 0.48 -12.52 15.14
C THR A 11 1.14 -11.19 15.53
N LEU A 12 2.08 -10.68 14.73
CA LEU A 12 2.75 -9.40 15.02
C LEU A 12 1.83 -8.20 14.76
N ILE A 13 0.95 -8.27 13.75
CA ILE A 13 0.00 -7.19 13.45
C ILE A 13 -1.19 -7.27 14.42
N LEU A 14 -1.64 -8.49 14.78
CA LEU A 14 -2.74 -8.67 15.73
C LEU A 14 -2.34 -8.31 17.18
N ALA A 15 -1.09 -8.56 17.57
CA ALA A 15 -0.56 -8.15 18.86
C ALA A 15 -0.51 -6.62 19.02
N ALA A 16 -0.27 -5.88 17.93
CA ALA A 16 -0.34 -4.41 17.94
C ALA A 16 -1.78 -3.90 18.13
N VAL A 17 -2.78 -4.64 17.67
CA VAL A 17 -4.21 -4.28 17.83
C VAL A 17 -4.70 -4.63 19.25
N CYS A 18 -4.26 -5.75 19.82
CA CYS A 18 -4.66 -6.13 21.19
C CYS A 18 -3.94 -5.33 22.28
N ALA A 19 -2.68 -4.88 22.05
CA ALA A 19 -2.00 -3.93 22.91
C ALA A 19 -2.59 -2.51 22.87
N GLY A 20 -3.44 -2.22 21.86
CA GLY A 20 -4.13 -0.94 21.72
C GLY A 20 -5.27 -0.70 22.71
N GLY A 21 -5.75 -1.72 23.42
CA GLY A 21 -6.81 -1.58 24.42
C GLY A 21 -6.38 -0.77 25.66
N GLU A 22 -5.12 -0.84 26.05
CA GLU A 22 -4.57 -0.03 27.15
C GLU A 22 -4.02 1.33 26.71
N MET A 23 -3.89 1.56 25.39
CA MET A 23 -3.34 2.80 24.81
C MET A 23 -4.36 3.94 24.70
N LEU A 24 -5.64 3.68 24.90
CA LEU A 24 -6.69 4.72 24.86
C LEU A 24 -6.70 5.62 26.12
N CYS A 25 -5.98 5.26 27.17
CA CYS A 25 -5.94 6.05 28.43
C CYS A 25 -4.61 6.78 28.70
N ALA A 26 -3.55 6.53 27.96
CA ALA A 26 -2.31 7.27 28.10
C ALA A 26 -2.27 8.39 27.08
N GLY A 27 -2.27 9.65 27.52
CA GLY A 27 -2.28 10.87 26.70
C GLY A 27 -1.10 11.00 25.70
N ARG A 28 -1.02 10.06 24.76
CA ARG A 28 -0.19 10.20 23.56
C ARG A 28 -0.94 11.11 22.61
N ALA A 29 -0.35 12.24 22.29
CA ALA A 29 -0.76 13.07 21.18
C ALA A 29 -0.84 12.15 19.93
N PHE A 30 -2.06 11.84 19.48
CA PHE A 30 -2.25 11.20 18.18
C PHE A 30 -1.69 12.14 17.13
N ALA A 31 -0.92 11.62 16.19
CA ALA A 31 -0.46 12.40 15.06
C ALA A 31 -1.71 13.02 14.40
N ALA A 32 -1.65 14.31 14.10
CA ALA A 32 -2.73 14.99 13.40
C ALA A 32 -2.96 14.27 12.06
N LEU A 33 -4.23 14.11 11.67
CA LEU A 33 -4.57 13.54 10.38
C LEU A 33 -3.92 14.34 9.24
N PRO A 34 -3.38 13.68 8.21
CA PRO A 34 -2.86 14.36 7.04
C PRO A 34 -3.89 15.30 6.44
N GLU A 35 -3.45 16.47 5.97
CA GLU A 35 -4.34 17.47 5.35
C GLU A 35 -5.15 16.86 4.19
N ALA A 36 -4.55 15.96 3.43
CA ALA A 36 -5.20 15.26 2.33
C ALA A 36 -6.39 14.40 2.79
N VAL A 37 -6.36 13.83 4.00
CA VAL A 37 -7.47 13.09 4.61
C VAL A 37 -8.48 14.08 5.21
N MET A 38 -8.00 15.12 5.90
CA MET A 38 -8.87 16.14 6.49
C MET A 38 -9.68 16.90 5.45
N SER A 39 -9.10 17.22 4.29
CA SER A 39 -9.83 17.87 3.19
C SER A 39 -11.00 17.04 2.64
N LYS A 40 -10.97 15.72 2.87
CA LYS A 40 -12.02 14.77 2.46
C LYS A 40 -12.86 14.25 3.64
N TRP A 41 -12.73 14.87 4.81
CA TRP A 41 -13.36 14.41 6.04
C TRP A 41 -14.88 14.20 5.90
N ASN A 42 -15.60 15.18 5.36
CA ASN A 42 -17.04 15.06 5.17
C ASN A 42 -17.42 13.88 4.28
N LYS A 43 -16.71 13.72 3.16
CA LYS A 43 -16.91 12.59 2.25
C LYS A 43 -16.63 11.25 2.92
N LEU A 44 -15.55 11.15 3.70
CA LEU A 44 -15.21 9.94 4.44
C LEU A 44 -16.29 9.58 5.46
N THR A 45 -16.73 10.56 6.26
CA THR A 45 -17.75 10.33 7.29
C THR A 45 -19.12 9.98 6.68
N GLU A 46 -19.51 10.58 5.56
CA GLU A 46 -20.71 10.19 4.80
C GLU A 46 -20.64 8.74 4.33
N MET A 47 -19.52 8.31 3.76
CA MET A 47 -19.30 6.93 3.33
C MET A 47 -19.37 5.94 4.49
N LEU A 48 -18.76 6.26 5.64
CA LEU A 48 -18.80 5.41 6.82
C LEU A 48 -20.25 5.29 7.38
N ASP A 49 -21.01 6.38 7.36
CA ASP A 49 -22.41 6.40 7.77
C ASP A 49 -23.29 5.58 6.81
N GLU A 50 -23.12 5.77 5.51
CA GLU A 50 -23.82 5.00 4.47
C GLU A 50 -23.58 3.50 4.61
N ALA A 51 -22.33 3.09 4.79
CA ALA A 51 -21.97 1.68 5.00
C ALA A 51 -22.63 1.11 6.28
N THR A 52 -22.69 1.91 7.35
CA THR A 52 -23.35 1.54 8.61
C THR A 52 -24.84 1.31 8.40
N VAL A 53 -25.53 2.22 7.69
CA VAL A 53 -26.95 2.11 7.36
C VAL A 53 -27.23 0.90 6.47
N LEU A 54 -26.39 0.67 5.46
CA LEU A 54 -26.52 -0.50 4.56
C LEU A 54 -26.38 -1.82 5.31
N ARG A 55 -25.50 -1.90 6.31
CA ARG A 55 -25.36 -3.10 7.16
C ARG A 55 -26.63 -3.38 7.96
N GLY A 56 -27.17 -2.36 8.63
CA GLY A 56 -28.41 -2.51 9.39
C GLY A 56 -29.59 -2.95 8.51
N LYS A 57 -29.60 -2.54 7.23
CA LYS A 57 -30.59 -3.01 6.25
C LYS A 57 -30.30 -4.43 5.78
N ARG A 58 -29.03 -4.76 5.48
CA ARG A 58 -28.59 -6.07 4.96
C ARG A 58 -29.09 -7.23 5.84
N ASP A 59 -28.95 -7.09 7.15
CA ASP A 59 -29.28 -8.17 8.09
C ASP A 59 -30.77 -8.58 8.08
N ARG A 60 -31.61 -7.71 7.50
CA ARG A 60 -33.07 -7.92 7.33
C ARG A 60 -33.45 -8.39 5.92
N LEU A 61 -32.49 -8.47 4.99
CA LEU A 61 -32.72 -8.86 3.60
C LEU A 61 -32.65 -10.37 3.39
N PRO A 62 -33.32 -10.92 2.37
CA PRO A 62 -33.14 -12.31 1.97
C PRO A 62 -31.71 -12.55 1.44
N GLU A 63 -31.23 -13.80 1.48
CA GLU A 63 -29.91 -14.18 0.96
C GLU A 63 -29.76 -13.83 -0.51
N SER A 64 -30.78 -14.09 -1.34
CA SER A 64 -30.83 -13.73 -2.76
C SER A 64 -32.23 -13.29 -3.14
N SER A 65 -32.31 -12.35 -4.08
CA SER A 65 -33.59 -11.86 -4.64
C SER A 65 -33.45 -11.61 -6.13
N TRP A 66 -34.46 -12.09 -6.90
CA TRP A 66 -34.54 -11.82 -8.33
C TRP A 66 -34.94 -10.36 -8.60
N LEU A 67 -35.88 -9.85 -7.82
CA LEU A 67 -36.37 -8.47 -7.93
C LEU A 67 -36.13 -7.77 -6.59
N GLY A 68 -35.18 -6.81 -6.55
CA GLY A 68 -34.93 -6.00 -5.37
C GLY A 68 -33.56 -6.20 -4.71
N ALA A 69 -33.41 -5.61 -3.54
CA ALA A 69 -32.19 -5.71 -2.75
C ALA A 69 -32.13 -7.07 -2.04
N ASP A 70 -30.94 -7.66 -2.02
CA ASP A 70 -30.61 -8.85 -1.25
C ASP A 70 -29.29 -8.67 -0.52
N LYS A 71 -28.92 -9.64 0.33
CA LYS A 71 -27.68 -9.59 1.10
C LYS A 71 -26.46 -9.49 0.21
N GLN A 72 -26.41 -10.22 -0.90
CA GLN A 72 -25.25 -10.23 -1.79
C GLN A 72 -25.05 -8.86 -2.46
N LYS A 73 -26.08 -8.32 -3.10
CA LYS A 73 -26.02 -6.99 -3.74
C LYS A 73 -25.69 -5.87 -2.75
N THR A 74 -26.22 -6.01 -1.53
CA THR A 74 -25.92 -5.03 -0.45
C THR A 74 -24.48 -5.14 0.03
N ASN A 75 -23.93 -6.36 0.17
CA ASN A 75 -22.52 -6.56 0.48
C ASN A 75 -21.59 -5.99 -0.61
N GLU A 76 -21.93 -6.16 -1.88
CA GLU A 76 -21.16 -5.56 -3.00
C GLU A 76 -21.13 -4.02 -2.90
N LYS A 77 -22.24 -3.39 -2.53
CA LYS A 77 -22.31 -1.93 -2.30
C LYS A 77 -21.42 -1.53 -1.12
N ILE A 78 -21.53 -2.24 0.00
CA ILE A 78 -20.70 -1.99 1.18
C ILE A 78 -19.21 -2.12 0.79
N THR A 79 -18.81 -3.18 0.10
CA THR A 79 -17.43 -3.38 -0.36
C THR A 79 -16.92 -2.23 -1.23
N LYS A 80 -17.76 -1.71 -2.14
CA LYS A 80 -17.40 -0.53 -2.95
C LYS A 80 -17.15 0.70 -2.09
N ILE A 81 -18.03 0.95 -1.11
CA ILE A 81 -17.87 2.07 -0.17
C ILE A 81 -16.59 1.93 0.64
N LEU A 82 -16.30 0.73 1.19
CA LEU A 82 -15.08 0.46 1.95
C LEU A 82 -13.82 0.73 1.11
N ARG A 83 -13.80 0.30 -0.16
CA ARG A 83 -12.68 0.59 -1.09
C ARG A 83 -12.51 2.08 -1.34
N SER A 84 -13.60 2.81 -1.55
CA SER A 84 -13.53 4.27 -1.71
C SER A 84 -13.06 4.98 -0.44
N ALA A 85 -13.43 4.49 0.74
CA ALA A 85 -12.90 4.97 2.02
C ALA A 85 -11.40 4.67 2.16
N GLN A 86 -10.94 3.47 1.75
CA GLN A 86 -9.51 3.13 1.68
C GLN A 86 -8.72 4.09 0.79
N GLU A 87 -9.26 4.47 -0.38
CA GLU A 87 -8.62 5.44 -1.28
C GLU A 87 -8.44 6.81 -0.61
N ILE A 88 -9.42 7.26 0.18
CA ILE A 88 -9.30 8.49 0.95
C ILE A 88 -8.22 8.35 2.03
N LEU A 89 -8.22 7.24 2.76
CA LEU A 89 -7.24 6.96 3.80
C LEU A 89 -5.82 6.76 3.25
N LEU A 90 -5.68 6.36 1.98
CA LEU A 90 -4.42 6.30 1.26
C LEU A 90 -3.95 7.64 0.69
N SER A 91 -4.76 8.70 0.72
CA SER A 91 -4.39 10.00 0.15
C SER A 91 -3.43 10.81 1.04
N ALA A 92 -2.45 10.16 1.65
CA ALA A 92 -1.38 10.79 2.41
C ALA A 92 -0.14 11.08 1.54
N ASP A 93 0.72 12.00 1.97
CA ASP A 93 1.95 12.31 1.23
C ASP A 93 2.89 11.11 1.13
N ALA A 94 2.89 10.23 2.13
CA ALA A 94 3.59 8.95 2.08
C ALA A 94 3.21 8.12 0.84
N MET A 95 1.95 8.15 0.42
CA MET A 95 1.50 7.41 -0.77
C MET A 95 2.07 7.95 -2.05
N LYS A 96 2.21 9.28 -2.18
CA LYS A 96 2.87 9.88 -3.34
C LYS A 96 4.32 9.39 -3.47
N LEU A 97 4.99 9.21 -2.34
CA LEU A 97 6.35 8.66 -2.30
C LEU A 97 6.37 7.18 -2.70
N VAL A 98 5.43 6.38 -2.21
CA VAL A 98 5.29 4.97 -2.60
C VAL A 98 5.02 4.84 -4.10
N ASP A 99 4.03 5.57 -4.63
CA ASP A 99 3.69 5.54 -6.06
C ASP A 99 4.89 5.99 -6.92
N ARG A 100 5.63 7.02 -6.47
CA ARG A 100 6.84 7.45 -7.15
C ARG A 100 7.93 6.39 -7.14
N SER A 101 8.11 5.67 -6.02
CA SER A 101 9.05 4.56 -5.93
C SER A 101 8.70 3.43 -6.90
N GLU A 102 7.41 3.08 -7.03
CA GLU A 102 6.94 2.07 -7.99
C GLU A 102 7.27 2.46 -9.44
N VAL A 103 7.06 3.74 -9.81
CA VAL A 103 7.42 4.27 -11.14
C VAL A 103 8.92 4.13 -11.40
N ILE A 104 9.75 4.50 -10.42
CA ILE A 104 11.21 4.39 -10.55
C ILE A 104 11.64 2.93 -10.69
N LYS A 105 11.11 2.03 -9.83
CA LYS A 105 11.41 0.59 -9.88
C LYS A 105 11.06 -0.05 -11.23
N LYS A 106 10.02 0.43 -11.90
CA LYS A 106 9.67 -0.01 -13.26
C LYS A 106 10.61 0.55 -14.32
N ARG A 107 11.00 1.83 -14.20
CA ARG A 107 11.85 2.49 -15.18
C ARG A 107 13.31 2.03 -15.17
N LEU A 108 13.85 1.66 -14.01
CA LEU A 108 15.25 1.23 -13.89
C LEU A 108 15.60 0.04 -14.78
N PRO A 109 14.84 -1.09 -14.79
CA PRO A 109 15.11 -2.20 -15.71
C PRO A 109 15.08 -1.83 -17.18
N GLU A 110 14.17 -0.91 -17.57
CA GLU A 110 14.09 -0.43 -18.95
C GLU A 110 15.38 0.33 -19.34
N LEU A 111 15.90 1.19 -18.47
CA LEU A 111 17.14 1.91 -18.70
C LEU A 111 18.37 0.97 -18.78
N TYR A 112 18.39 -0.08 -17.98
CA TYR A 112 19.43 -1.10 -18.10
C TYR A 112 19.34 -1.83 -19.44
N ALA A 113 18.13 -2.20 -19.88
CA ALA A 113 17.91 -2.82 -21.19
C ALA A 113 18.29 -1.87 -22.34
N GLU A 114 17.96 -0.57 -22.23
CA GLU A 114 18.40 0.46 -23.21
C GLU A 114 19.93 0.51 -23.32
N ILE A 115 20.65 0.47 -22.21
CA ILE A 115 22.11 0.46 -22.21
C ILE A 115 22.65 -0.78 -22.97
N GLU A 116 22.14 -1.97 -22.66
CA GLU A 116 22.58 -3.19 -23.34
C GLU A 116 22.24 -3.17 -24.83
N GLU A 117 21.07 -2.66 -25.21
CA GLU A 117 20.70 -2.49 -26.60
C GLU A 117 21.68 -1.58 -27.35
N TYR A 118 21.99 -0.38 -26.79
CA TYR A 118 22.93 0.54 -27.43
C TYR A 118 24.38 0.07 -27.39
N LYS A 119 24.81 -0.72 -26.40
CA LYS A 119 26.10 -1.40 -26.43
C LYS A 119 26.18 -2.37 -27.61
N ASN A 120 25.14 -3.15 -27.86
CA ASN A 120 25.09 -4.08 -28.99
C ASN A 120 25.02 -3.32 -30.34
N LYS A 121 24.19 -2.30 -30.47
CA LYS A 121 24.11 -1.47 -31.67
C LYS A 121 25.45 -0.79 -32.00
N ARG A 122 26.17 -0.35 -30.98
CA ARG A 122 27.48 0.30 -31.15
C ARG A 122 28.50 -0.58 -31.86
N ILE A 123 28.44 -1.93 -31.69
CA ILE A 123 29.38 -2.87 -32.30
C ILE A 123 29.35 -2.81 -33.83
N GLY A 124 28.15 -2.59 -34.40
CA GLY A 124 27.94 -2.50 -35.87
C GLY A 124 27.73 -1.06 -36.38
N ALA A 125 27.80 -0.06 -35.50
CA ALA A 125 27.53 1.32 -35.88
C ALA A 125 28.72 1.96 -36.64
N PRO A 126 28.46 2.78 -37.67
CA PRO A 126 29.52 3.53 -38.36
C PRO A 126 30.04 4.66 -37.48
N GLU A 127 31.33 5.02 -37.67
CA GLU A 127 31.89 6.19 -36.97
C GLU A 127 31.22 7.52 -37.40
N LYS A 128 30.84 7.60 -38.69
CA LYS A 128 30.09 8.75 -39.25
C LYS A 128 29.01 8.25 -40.18
N SER A 129 27.87 8.93 -40.20
CA SER A 129 26.78 8.67 -41.13
C SER A 129 26.24 9.97 -41.70
N PHE A 130 25.93 9.98 -43.01
CA PHE A 130 25.17 11.05 -43.64
C PHE A 130 23.65 10.84 -43.52
N ASN A 131 23.23 9.65 -43.11
CA ASN A 131 21.85 9.35 -42.90
C ASN A 131 21.44 9.69 -41.43
N PRO A 132 20.52 10.67 -41.21
CA PRO A 132 20.13 11.09 -39.89
C PRO A 132 19.39 10.02 -39.06
N PHE A 133 18.94 8.91 -39.71
CA PHE A 133 18.27 7.78 -39.04
C PHE A 133 19.22 6.66 -38.67
N THR A 134 20.53 6.79 -38.95
CA THR A 134 21.51 5.78 -38.61
C THR A 134 22.33 6.24 -37.39
N ASP A 135 22.15 5.55 -36.28
CA ASP A 135 22.95 5.83 -35.07
C ASP A 135 24.44 5.57 -35.35
N THR A 136 25.26 6.55 -35.04
CA THR A 136 26.73 6.43 -35.07
C THR A 136 27.25 5.88 -33.74
N VAL A 137 28.54 5.49 -33.70
CA VAL A 137 29.23 5.13 -32.45
C VAL A 137 29.08 6.24 -31.41
N ALA A 138 29.22 7.51 -31.82
CA ALA A 138 29.06 8.67 -30.93
C ALA A 138 27.63 8.77 -30.40
N ASP A 139 26.61 8.55 -31.23
CA ASP A 139 25.21 8.58 -30.81
C ASP A 139 24.90 7.47 -29.82
N CYS A 140 25.38 6.27 -30.07
CA CYS A 140 25.23 5.14 -29.14
C CYS A 140 25.89 5.44 -27.78
N ASN A 141 27.11 6.01 -27.78
CA ASN A 141 27.81 6.39 -26.54
C ASN A 141 27.05 7.48 -25.77
N ASN A 142 26.49 8.47 -26.47
CA ASN A 142 25.70 9.52 -25.85
C ASN A 142 24.41 8.97 -25.21
N LYS A 143 23.73 8.05 -25.88
CA LYS A 143 22.53 7.38 -25.36
C LYS A 143 22.85 6.54 -24.14
N ILE A 144 23.93 5.76 -24.16
CA ILE A 144 24.43 4.99 -23.00
C ILE A 144 24.76 5.93 -21.84
N ALA A 145 25.49 7.01 -22.08
CA ALA A 145 25.87 7.96 -21.05
C ALA A 145 24.64 8.66 -20.43
N LYS A 146 23.65 9.01 -21.26
CA LYS A 146 22.37 9.57 -20.80
C LYS A 146 21.60 8.60 -19.92
N ALA A 147 21.42 7.37 -20.37
CA ALA A 147 20.74 6.32 -19.59
C ALA A 147 21.47 6.04 -18.27
N ALA A 148 22.82 5.96 -18.27
CA ALA A 148 23.61 5.80 -17.05
C ALA A 148 23.44 6.97 -16.07
N LYS A 149 23.38 8.21 -16.57
CA LYS A 149 23.11 9.40 -15.76
C LYS A 149 21.70 9.33 -15.15
N ASP A 150 20.71 8.92 -15.92
CA ASP A 150 19.33 8.77 -15.45
C ASP A 150 19.23 7.67 -14.38
N ILE A 151 19.87 6.53 -14.56
CA ILE A 151 19.96 5.46 -13.55
C ILE A 151 20.55 6.02 -12.25
N LYS A 152 21.66 6.74 -12.31
CA LYS A 152 22.28 7.33 -11.12
C LYS A 152 21.35 8.32 -10.42
N ARG A 153 20.63 9.14 -11.16
CA ARG A 153 19.65 10.11 -10.64
C ARG A 153 18.47 9.37 -9.97
N LEU A 154 17.89 8.37 -10.65
CA LEU A 154 16.74 7.62 -10.14
C LEU A 154 17.10 6.78 -8.91
N ASN A 155 18.29 6.19 -8.84
CA ASN A 155 18.75 5.47 -7.65
C ASN A 155 18.92 6.40 -6.44
N ARG A 156 19.40 7.63 -6.63
CA ARG A 156 19.46 8.63 -5.56
C ARG A 156 18.06 9.02 -5.09
N GLU A 157 17.16 9.31 -6.03
CA GLU A 157 15.77 9.64 -5.72
C GLU A 157 15.10 8.50 -4.95
N LEU A 158 15.36 7.24 -5.33
CA LEU A 158 14.82 6.07 -4.62
C LEU A 158 15.35 5.97 -3.19
N ALA A 159 16.62 6.26 -2.97
CA ALA A 159 17.22 6.31 -1.63
C ALA A 159 16.58 7.42 -0.77
N ASP A 160 16.41 8.63 -1.33
CA ASP A 160 15.77 9.74 -0.64
C ASP A 160 14.31 9.42 -0.28
N ILE A 161 13.56 8.77 -1.18
CA ILE A 161 12.18 8.31 -0.92
C ILE A 161 12.17 7.30 0.21
N ARG A 162 13.06 6.31 0.19
CA ARG A 162 13.19 5.31 1.24
C ARG A 162 13.41 5.96 2.61
N ASP A 163 14.37 6.88 2.70
CA ASP A 163 14.72 7.52 3.96
C ASP A 163 13.56 8.36 4.51
N LYS A 164 12.83 9.05 3.65
CA LYS A 164 11.61 9.81 4.03
C LYS A 164 10.51 8.89 4.56
N ILE A 165 10.19 7.80 3.85
CA ILE A 165 9.17 6.86 4.30
C ILE A 165 9.63 6.15 5.58
N ALA A 166 10.89 5.78 5.71
CA ALA A 166 11.41 5.17 6.94
C ALA A 166 11.29 6.13 8.14
N ALA A 167 11.55 7.42 7.94
CA ALA A 167 11.36 8.44 8.97
C ALA A 167 9.88 8.57 9.37
N GLU A 168 8.97 8.54 8.41
CA GLU A 168 7.53 8.62 8.65
C GLU A 168 7.01 7.38 9.41
N LEU A 169 7.42 6.18 9.00
CA LEU A 169 7.10 4.94 9.71
C LEU A 169 7.61 4.94 11.15
N ARG A 170 8.81 5.49 11.40
CA ARG A 170 9.35 5.66 12.76
C ARG A 170 8.54 6.67 13.57
N SER A 171 8.06 7.75 12.97
CA SER A 171 7.21 8.74 13.64
C SER A 171 5.87 8.13 14.08
N TRP A 172 5.37 7.11 13.37
CA TRP A 172 4.19 6.31 13.75
C TRP A 172 4.49 5.26 14.82
N GLY A 173 5.74 5.20 15.31
CA GLY A 173 6.16 4.31 16.40
C GLY A 173 6.68 2.95 15.93
N MET A 174 6.87 2.74 14.63
CA MET A 174 7.51 1.53 14.12
C MET A 174 9.01 1.56 14.38
N LYS A 175 9.52 0.57 15.10
CA LYS A 175 10.94 0.42 15.40
C LYS A 175 11.65 -0.27 14.23
N LEU A 176 11.95 0.49 13.17
CA LEU A 176 12.66 0.00 11.99
C LEU A 176 14.14 0.41 12.06
N THR A 177 15.04 -0.56 11.96
CA THR A 177 16.45 -0.32 11.65
C THR A 177 16.59 0.06 10.17
N ASP A 178 17.72 0.66 9.79
CA ASP A 178 17.97 1.03 8.39
C ASP A 178 18.03 -0.21 7.49
N GLN A 179 18.60 -1.31 7.98
CA GLN A 179 18.62 -2.58 7.26
C GLN A 179 17.21 -3.17 7.06
N GLN A 180 16.34 -3.09 8.08
CA GLN A 180 14.95 -3.53 7.95
C GLN A 180 14.17 -2.64 6.97
N ALA A 181 14.40 -1.33 6.98
CA ALA A 181 13.83 -0.42 6.01
C ALA A 181 14.28 -0.78 4.59
N GLU A 182 15.57 -1.06 4.36
CA GLU A 182 16.10 -1.46 3.06
C GLU A 182 15.48 -2.76 2.55
N VAL A 183 15.36 -3.77 3.40
CA VAL A 183 14.69 -5.04 3.06
C VAL A 183 13.21 -4.79 2.73
N LEU A 184 12.52 -3.94 3.48
CA LEU A 184 11.13 -3.58 3.22
C LEU A 184 10.97 -2.94 1.84
N PHE A 185 11.83 -1.96 1.50
CA PHE A 185 11.76 -1.24 0.23
C PHE A 185 12.21 -2.05 -0.99
N SER A 186 13.14 -2.98 -0.81
CA SER A 186 13.61 -3.86 -1.87
C SER A 186 12.69 -5.06 -2.11
N SER A 187 11.82 -5.39 -1.14
CA SER A 187 10.94 -6.54 -1.24
C SER A 187 9.73 -6.27 -2.15
N VAL A 188 9.28 -7.31 -2.85
CA VAL A 188 8.06 -7.29 -3.67
C VAL A 188 6.82 -6.99 -2.83
N VAL A 189 6.89 -7.25 -1.53
CA VAL A 189 5.82 -7.11 -0.54
C VAL A 189 5.79 -5.69 0.06
N GLY A 190 6.90 -4.96 -0.04
CA GLY A 190 7.12 -3.71 0.68
C GLY A 190 6.06 -2.65 0.40
N ASP A 191 5.72 -2.42 -0.86
CA ASP A 191 4.75 -1.38 -1.24
C ASP A 191 3.35 -1.69 -0.68
N SER A 192 2.94 -2.96 -0.62
CA SER A 192 1.67 -3.35 -0.02
C SER A 192 1.68 -3.24 1.51
N LEU A 193 2.80 -3.54 2.15
CA LEU A 193 2.98 -3.31 3.60
C LEU A 193 2.91 -1.83 3.94
N LEU A 194 3.54 -0.98 3.14
CA LEU A 194 3.50 0.47 3.31
C LEU A 194 2.08 1.02 3.19
N LYS A 195 1.34 0.58 2.15
CA LYS A 195 -0.08 0.94 1.98
C LYS A 195 -0.92 0.56 3.19
N ASN A 196 -0.72 -0.64 3.72
CA ASN A 196 -1.43 -1.10 4.92
C ASN A 196 -1.07 -0.28 6.16
N ALA A 197 0.21 0.09 6.32
CA ALA A 197 0.66 0.92 7.43
C ALA A 197 0.04 2.32 7.37
N VAL A 198 -0.02 2.95 6.18
CA VAL A 198 -0.67 4.25 5.98
C VAL A 198 -2.16 4.19 6.32
N ILE A 199 -2.88 3.18 5.82
CA ILE A 199 -4.31 3.01 6.15
C ILE A 199 -4.49 2.86 7.66
N PHE A 200 -3.68 2.04 8.31
CA PHE A 200 -3.77 1.78 9.75
C PHE A 200 -3.58 3.07 10.56
N GLU A 201 -2.55 3.86 10.27
CA GLU A 201 -2.31 5.12 10.97
C GLU A 201 -3.42 6.15 10.74
N ASN A 202 -3.91 6.27 9.51
CA ASN A 202 -5.01 7.18 9.22
C ASN A 202 -6.32 6.72 9.88
N VAL A 203 -6.61 5.42 9.95
CA VAL A 203 -7.75 4.89 10.71
C VAL A 203 -7.62 5.22 12.20
N LYS A 204 -6.44 5.11 12.79
CA LYS A 204 -6.22 5.55 14.19
C LYS A 204 -6.54 7.02 14.37
N GLY A 205 -6.06 7.88 13.48
CA GLY A 205 -6.35 9.32 13.52
C GLY A 205 -7.84 9.62 13.37
N VAL A 206 -8.52 8.99 12.40
CA VAL A 206 -9.99 9.13 12.21
C VAL A 206 -10.76 8.65 13.45
N THR A 207 -10.34 7.52 14.03
CA THR A 207 -10.94 6.99 15.25
C THR A 207 -10.81 7.98 16.42
N ALA A 208 -9.65 8.61 16.58
CA ALA A 208 -9.42 9.61 17.61
C ALA A 208 -10.32 10.83 17.43
N GLN A 209 -10.49 11.34 16.20
CA GLN A 209 -11.40 12.44 15.88
C GLN A 209 -12.86 12.07 16.18
N ILE A 210 -13.29 10.85 15.81
CA ILE A 210 -14.64 10.36 16.13
C ILE A 210 -14.84 10.28 17.65
N ALA A 211 -13.86 9.79 18.40
CA ALA A 211 -13.91 9.71 19.86
C ALA A 211 -14.04 11.09 20.51
N GLU A 212 -13.33 12.09 19.99
CA GLU A 212 -13.45 13.47 20.44
C GLU A 212 -14.83 14.06 20.17
N LEU A 213 -15.38 13.85 18.96
CA LEU A 213 -16.74 14.27 18.61
C LEU A 213 -17.80 13.60 19.48
N MET A 214 -17.62 12.32 19.82
CA MET A 214 -18.49 11.61 20.78
C MET A 214 -18.39 12.20 22.17
N ALA A 215 -17.19 12.58 22.64
CA ALA A 215 -17.01 13.20 23.95
C ALA A 215 -17.70 14.56 24.06
N GLN A 216 -17.74 15.32 22.98
CA GLN A 216 -18.43 16.61 22.89
C GLN A 216 -19.96 16.46 22.86
N ASN A 217 -20.50 15.34 22.37
CA ASN A 217 -21.93 15.10 22.15
C ASN A 217 -22.48 13.97 23.05
N LYS A 218 -22.01 13.84 24.28
CA LYS A 218 -22.34 12.74 25.22
C LYS A 218 -23.81 12.55 25.50
N ALA A 219 -24.64 13.62 25.40
CA ALA A 219 -26.07 13.59 25.74
C ALA A 219 -26.97 13.06 24.60
N ASP A 220 -26.49 12.99 23.35
CA ASP A 220 -27.27 12.57 22.20
C ASP A 220 -26.99 11.12 21.82
N THR A 221 -27.90 10.21 22.15
CA THR A 221 -27.83 8.80 21.85
C THR A 221 -27.86 8.50 20.35
N THR A 222 -28.48 9.36 19.53
CA THR A 222 -28.56 9.22 18.07
C THR A 222 -27.18 9.49 17.45
N VAL A 223 -26.57 10.58 17.91
CA VAL A 223 -25.20 10.95 17.50
C VAL A 223 -24.20 9.87 17.94
N ALA A 224 -24.31 9.40 19.19
CA ALA A 224 -23.47 8.32 19.68
C ALA A 224 -23.58 7.06 18.81
N ARG A 225 -24.81 6.63 18.47
CA ARG A 225 -25.05 5.46 17.61
C ARG A 225 -24.41 5.62 16.23
N LYS A 226 -24.52 6.81 15.63
CA LYS A 226 -23.90 7.13 14.35
C LYS A 226 -22.38 6.96 14.41
N TYR A 227 -21.71 7.55 15.39
CA TYR A 227 -20.26 7.46 15.55
C TYR A 227 -19.77 6.06 15.88
N TYR A 228 -20.48 5.28 16.70
CA TYR A 228 -20.18 3.86 16.90
C TYR A 228 -20.29 3.05 15.61
N GLY A 229 -21.29 3.32 14.78
CA GLY A 229 -21.43 2.69 13.47
C GLY A 229 -20.24 3.00 12.54
N MET A 230 -19.81 4.26 12.52
CA MET A 230 -18.62 4.68 11.77
C MET A 230 -17.35 3.97 12.27
N TYR A 231 -17.18 3.86 13.59
CA TYR A 231 -16.05 3.15 14.19
C TYR A 231 -16.02 1.67 13.77
N VAL A 232 -17.16 0.98 13.83
CA VAL A 232 -17.26 -0.42 13.34
C VAL A 232 -16.91 -0.50 11.87
N THR A 233 -17.36 0.44 11.05
CA THR A 233 -17.05 0.49 9.62
C THR A 233 -15.57 0.72 9.35
N LEU A 234 -14.86 1.52 10.16
CA LEU A 234 -13.42 1.68 10.08
C LEU A 234 -12.65 0.37 10.40
N ILE A 235 -13.13 -0.40 11.38
CA ILE A 235 -12.56 -1.72 11.65
C ILE A 235 -12.71 -2.65 10.44
N ASP A 236 -13.84 -2.59 9.74
CA ASP A 236 -14.00 -3.39 8.53
C ASP A 236 -13.11 -2.92 7.37
N VAL A 237 -12.84 -1.61 7.25
CA VAL A 237 -11.81 -1.12 6.31
C VAL A 237 -10.45 -1.77 6.61
N LEU A 238 -10.06 -1.86 7.89
CA LEU A 238 -8.83 -2.54 8.29
C LEU A 238 -8.86 -4.04 7.97
N LEU A 239 -9.95 -4.71 8.28
CA LEU A 239 -10.11 -6.14 8.00
C LEU A 239 -10.05 -6.42 6.50
N ASP A 240 -10.77 -5.66 5.67
CA ASP A 240 -10.74 -5.81 4.20
C ASP A 240 -9.33 -5.57 3.65
N THR A 241 -8.62 -4.58 4.17
CA THR A 241 -7.22 -4.30 3.83
C THR A 241 -6.31 -5.49 4.16
N GLN A 242 -6.47 -6.08 5.35
CA GLN A 242 -5.67 -7.24 5.78
C GLN A 242 -6.00 -8.50 4.97
N TYR A 243 -7.27 -8.79 4.73
CA TYR A 243 -7.66 -9.92 3.88
C TYR A 243 -7.17 -9.76 2.44
N GLY A 244 -7.24 -8.55 1.90
CA GLY A 244 -6.67 -8.25 0.59
C GLY A 244 -5.16 -8.51 0.53
N PHE A 245 -4.43 -8.15 1.59
CA PHE A 245 -2.99 -8.41 1.71
C PHE A 245 -2.68 -9.90 1.80
N ILE A 246 -3.40 -10.65 2.64
CA ILE A 246 -3.26 -12.11 2.76
C ILE A 246 -3.54 -12.78 1.41
N ALA A 247 -4.60 -12.37 0.72
CA ALA A 247 -4.95 -12.91 -0.59
C ALA A 247 -3.85 -12.67 -1.64
N LYS A 248 -3.13 -11.55 -1.58
CA LYS A 248 -1.96 -11.29 -2.44
C LYS A 248 -0.79 -12.20 -2.08
N ILE A 249 -0.51 -12.41 -0.81
CA ILE A 249 0.52 -13.37 -0.37
C ILE A 249 0.25 -14.74 -0.98
N ASP A 250 -0.97 -15.24 -0.81
CA ASP A 250 -1.33 -16.61 -1.21
C ASP A 250 -1.41 -16.78 -2.72
N LYS A 251 -1.99 -15.82 -3.44
CA LYS A 251 -2.30 -15.96 -4.86
C LYS A 251 -1.20 -15.44 -5.79
N GLU A 252 -0.42 -14.45 -5.36
CA GLU A 252 0.56 -13.80 -6.22
C GLU A 252 2.00 -14.10 -5.79
N TRP A 253 2.33 -13.91 -4.52
CA TRP A 253 3.72 -13.95 -4.08
C TRP A 253 4.22 -15.33 -3.75
N THR A 254 3.43 -16.14 -3.07
CA THR A 254 3.81 -17.53 -2.73
C THR A 254 4.09 -18.36 -3.98
N PRO A 255 3.25 -18.34 -5.05
CA PRO A 255 3.54 -19.05 -6.29
C PRO A 255 4.81 -18.54 -7.00
N ARG A 256 5.03 -17.21 -7.00
CA ARG A 256 6.22 -16.61 -7.63
C ARG A 256 7.51 -16.98 -6.92
N VAL A 257 7.53 -16.92 -5.59
CA VAL A 257 8.68 -17.33 -4.79
C VAL A 257 8.97 -18.83 -4.98
N LYS A 258 7.92 -19.65 -5.04
CA LYS A 258 8.05 -21.08 -5.31
C LYS A 258 8.67 -21.35 -6.68
N ALA A 259 8.18 -20.70 -7.72
CA ALA A 259 8.71 -20.83 -9.08
C ALA A 259 10.19 -20.41 -9.17
N ILE A 260 10.59 -19.32 -8.51
CA ILE A 260 11.99 -18.86 -8.46
C ILE A 260 12.86 -19.88 -7.74
N SER A 261 12.37 -20.41 -6.61
CA SER A 261 13.10 -21.44 -5.82
C SER A 261 13.28 -22.73 -6.60
N GLU A 262 12.26 -23.17 -7.33
CA GLU A 262 12.32 -24.38 -8.18
C GLU A 262 13.27 -24.17 -9.36
N GLY A 263 13.23 -23.00 -10.02
CA GLY A 263 14.16 -22.64 -11.10
C GLY A 263 15.61 -22.58 -10.64
N ALA A 264 15.88 -21.96 -9.50
CA ALA A 264 17.21 -21.93 -8.91
C ALA A 264 17.74 -23.34 -8.56
N GLY A 265 16.85 -24.20 -8.02
CA GLY A 265 17.17 -25.58 -7.71
C GLY A 265 17.46 -26.44 -8.94
N ALA A 266 16.82 -26.17 -10.09
CA ALA A 266 17.09 -26.82 -11.36
C ALA A 266 18.47 -26.41 -11.91
N SER A 267 18.76 -25.10 -11.94
CA SER A 267 20.05 -24.57 -12.41
C SER A 267 21.24 -25.06 -11.58
N LEU A 268 21.06 -25.28 -10.27
CA LEU A 268 22.11 -25.87 -9.41
C LEU A 268 22.37 -27.36 -9.66
N LYS A 269 21.41 -28.07 -10.28
CA LYS A 269 21.59 -29.51 -10.62
C LYS A 269 22.24 -29.70 -12.00
N GLU A 270 22.16 -28.68 -12.85
CA GLU A 270 22.77 -28.68 -14.19
C GLU A 270 24.21 -28.16 -14.19
N ALA A 271 24.66 -27.51 -13.13
CA ALA A 271 26.01 -27.02 -12.92
C ALA A 271 26.89 -28.07 -12.17
#